data_7cf6b4f0354c686dd4452cd558485cae
#
_entry.id   7cf6b4f0354c686dd4452cd558485cae
#
_cell.length_a   1.000
_cell.length_b   1.000
_cell.length_c   1.000
_cell.angle_alpha   90.00
_cell.angle_beta   90.00
_cell.angle_gamma   90.00
#
_symmetry.space_group_name_H-M   'P 1'
#
loop_
_entity.id
_entity.type
_entity.pdbx_description
1 polymer ?
#
loop_
_entity_poly.entity_id
_entity_poly.type
_entity_poly.pdbx_seq_one_letter_code
_entity_poly.pdbx_strand_id
1 'polypeptide(L)'
;AASLAPGDPAINTAWGELLLEKHNNKDAGRSFQIALSRDSDWAPAHLGVAQSLRDENPFAASEAAKQSLKIDKALIGAHLLIAELAYDDGRSKVAEASLVRAFEINPLDLRMRSLRAAIAYIEGRPDDFQSEVSRVLSINPQYGNVYRIVGAQVARHYRFDEAVTLVNRALALDPDNSRAQSELGMHLLRTGDEDAARLVLKRSFETDPFNVITFNLLKMLDAVEEFVTIHRDNLIVRLHPDEANVLGEYAVSLAGDALETLSNRYGVVLKDPILIEIFPRHDDFAVRNVGLPGMVGALGACFGRVVTLDSPQAWPPGTFNWQATLWHEMAHVITLHMSNNRVPRWLTEGISVYEERLANSAWGRGMEMAFGRALNDGAIIKLRDLNAGFAQPQTIALAYYEASLVVEYLVEGYGESVLHELLRAYGDGLDTDTALVRAANINLDELQEE
;
A
#
# COMPACT_ATOMS: atom_id res chain seq x y z
N ALA A 1 -30.74 18.37 -3.68
CA ALA A 1 -30.14 19.13 -4.79
C ALA A 1 -30.04 18.27 -6.05
N ALA A 2 -29.40 17.12 -6.03
CA ALA A 2 -29.19 16.27 -7.22
C ALA A 2 -30.51 15.84 -7.89
N SER A 3 -31.59 15.59 -7.13
CA SER A 3 -32.94 15.28 -7.68
C SER A 3 -33.66 16.48 -8.31
N LEU A 4 -33.27 17.70 -7.91
CA LEU A 4 -33.88 18.95 -8.42
C LEU A 4 -33.20 19.46 -9.70
N ALA A 5 -31.90 19.17 -9.85
CA ALA A 5 -31.12 19.53 -11.03
C ALA A 5 -30.16 18.38 -11.42
N PRO A 6 -30.72 17.26 -11.94
CA PRO A 6 -29.96 16.03 -12.14
C PRO A 6 -28.83 16.13 -13.21
N GLY A 7 -28.87 17.21 -14.01
CA GLY A 7 -27.88 17.46 -15.06
C GLY A 7 -26.88 18.57 -14.74
N ASP A 8 -26.91 19.18 -13.55
CA ASP A 8 -26.00 20.26 -13.19
C ASP A 8 -24.60 19.68 -12.85
N PRO A 9 -23.53 20.08 -13.58
CA PRO A 9 -22.18 19.56 -13.34
C PRO A 9 -21.65 19.83 -11.94
N ALA A 10 -21.91 21.03 -11.37
CA ALA A 10 -21.43 21.39 -10.05
C ALA A 10 -22.11 20.55 -8.95
N ILE A 11 -23.42 20.32 -9.07
CA ILE A 11 -24.19 19.50 -8.11
C ILE A 11 -23.72 18.03 -8.17
N ASN A 12 -23.54 17.48 -9.37
CA ASN A 12 -23.06 16.10 -9.52
C ASN A 12 -21.61 15.96 -9.03
N THR A 13 -20.76 16.97 -9.24
CA THR A 13 -19.41 16.98 -8.70
C THR A 13 -19.42 16.99 -7.18
N ALA A 14 -20.17 17.90 -6.55
CA ALA A 14 -20.28 17.95 -5.09
C ALA A 14 -20.85 16.65 -4.49
N TRP A 15 -21.80 16.00 -5.19
CA TRP A 15 -22.31 14.69 -4.78
C TRP A 15 -21.25 13.60 -4.89
N GLY A 16 -20.45 13.59 -5.97
CA GLY A 16 -19.33 12.68 -6.16
C GLY A 16 -18.24 12.88 -5.08
N GLU A 17 -17.93 14.13 -4.73
CA GLU A 17 -16.97 14.45 -3.65
C GLU A 17 -17.46 13.93 -2.28
N LEU A 18 -18.75 14.07 -1.97
CA LEU A 18 -19.34 13.50 -0.77
C LEU A 18 -19.22 11.97 -0.74
N LEU A 19 -19.47 11.32 -1.88
CA LEU A 19 -19.34 9.85 -1.98
C LEU A 19 -17.89 9.39 -1.82
N LEU A 20 -16.93 10.15 -2.38
CA LEU A 20 -15.47 9.89 -2.14
C LEU A 20 -15.11 10.02 -0.66
N GLU A 21 -15.65 11.03 0.01
CA GLU A 21 -15.44 11.21 1.46
C GLU A 21 -15.93 9.99 2.27
N LYS A 22 -17.00 9.33 1.80
CA LYS A 22 -17.56 8.12 2.42
C LYS A 22 -16.95 6.81 1.88
N HIS A 23 -15.89 6.90 1.08
CA HIS A 23 -15.21 5.77 0.42
C HIS A 23 -16.10 4.94 -0.53
N ASN A 24 -17.13 5.56 -1.10
CA ASN A 24 -17.96 4.97 -2.13
C ASN A 24 -17.47 5.39 -3.53
N ASN A 25 -16.26 4.92 -3.89
CA ASN A 25 -15.56 5.35 -5.10
C ASN A 25 -16.33 5.03 -6.38
N LYS A 26 -17.05 3.90 -6.41
CA LYS A 26 -17.83 3.47 -7.59
C LYS A 26 -18.97 4.44 -7.93
N ASP A 27 -19.76 4.83 -6.94
CA ASP A 27 -20.87 5.77 -7.17
C ASP A 27 -20.37 7.21 -7.31
N ALA A 28 -19.25 7.56 -6.67
CA ALA A 28 -18.56 8.81 -6.90
C ALA A 28 -18.14 8.95 -8.38
N GLY A 29 -17.47 7.94 -8.93
CA GLY A 29 -17.06 7.89 -10.33
C GLY A 29 -18.25 8.07 -11.29
N ARG A 30 -19.38 7.41 -11.01
CA ARG A 30 -20.63 7.59 -11.79
C ARG A 30 -21.13 9.03 -11.75
N SER A 31 -21.09 9.67 -10.56
CA SER A 31 -21.54 11.04 -10.39
C SER A 31 -20.69 12.02 -11.18
N PHE A 32 -19.35 11.86 -11.17
CA PHE A 32 -18.44 12.66 -11.99
C PHE A 32 -18.65 12.43 -13.49
N GLN A 33 -18.92 11.19 -13.92
CA GLN A 33 -19.26 10.92 -15.34
C GLN A 33 -20.56 11.59 -15.77
N ILE A 34 -21.57 11.69 -14.92
CA ILE A 34 -22.77 12.46 -15.19
C ILE A 34 -22.44 13.94 -15.38
N ALA A 35 -21.58 14.53 -14.52
CA ALA A 35 -21.15 15.91 -14.68
C ALA A 35 -20.43 16.12 -16.03
N LEU A 36 -19.49 15.24 -16.39
CA LEU A 36 -18.73 15.30 -17.65
C LEU A 36 -19.59 15.06 -18.89
N SER A 37 -20.67 14.31 -18.78
CA SER A 37 -21.64 14.12 -19.89
C SER A 37 -22.40 15.40 -20.23
N ARG A 38 -22.45 16.37 -19.32
CA ARG A 38 -23.12 17.67 -19.48
C ARG A 38 -22.15 18.78 -19.85
N ASP A 39 -20.96 18.73 -19.28
CA ASP A 39 -19.86 19.64 -19.56
C ASP A 39 -18.54 18.85 -19.56
N SER A 40 -18.04 18.52 -20.75
CA SER A 40 -16.79 17.77 -20.93
C SER A 40 -15.56 18.55 -20.47
N ASP A 41 -15.65 19.87 -20.35
CA ASP A 41 -14.58 20.76 -19.93
C ASP A 41 -14.72 21.18 -18.45
N TRP A 42 -15.50 20.44 -17.66
CA TRP A 42 -15.67 20.69 -16.24
C TRP A 42 -14.46 20.12 -15.44
N ALA A 43 -13.43 20.92 -15.24
CA ALA A 43 -12.17 20.52 -14.57
C ALA A 43 -12.36 19.83 -13.21
N PRO A 44 -13.26 20.29 -12.29
CA PRO A 44 -13.46 19.60 -11.00
C PRO A 44 -13.94 18.16 -11.14
N ALA A 45 -14.77 17.83 -12.15
CA ALA A 45 -15.21 16.44 -12.32
C ALA A 45 -14.10 15.55 -12.88
N HIS A 46 -13.20 16.04 -13.74
CA HIS A 46 -12.00 15.30 -14.13
C HIS A 46 -11.09 15.00 -12.93
N LEU A 47 -10.94 15.95 -12.01
CA LEU A 47 -10.23 15.70 -10.74
C LEU A 47 -10.95 14.65 -9.89
N GLY A 48 -12.29 14.72 -9.80
CA GLY A 48 -13.08 13.73 -9.08
C GLY A 48 -12.91 12.31 -9.65
N VAL A 49 -12.93 12.17 -10.99
CA VAL A 49 -12.59 10.89 -11.65
C VAL A 49 -11.19 10.43 -11.29
N ALA A 50 -10.19 11.32 -11.32
CA ALA A 50 -8.83 11.00 -10.94
C ALA A 50 -8.75 10.49 -9.48
N GLN A 51 -9.44 11.14 -8.56
CA GLN A 51 -9.47 10.73 -7.15
C GLN A 51 -10.18 9.38 -6.95
N SER A 52 -11.24 9.09 -7.72
CA SER A 52 -11.95 7.81 -7.63
C SER A 52 -11.12 6.62 -8.13
N LEU A 53 -10.15 6.86 -9.03
CA LEU A 53 -9.28 5.85 -9.62
C LEU A 53 -7.93 5.70 -8.90
N ARG A 54 -7.64 6.57 -7.92
CA ARG A 54 -6.31 6.70 -7.32
C ARG A 54 -5.68 5.38 -6.89
N ASP A 55 -6.44 4.53 -6.19
CA ASP A 55 -5.93 3.30 -5.59
C ASP A 55 -6.11 2.08 -6.51
N GLU A 56 -7.09 2.10 -7.42
CA GLU A 56 -7.34 0.99 -8.36
C GLU A 56 -6.50 1.09 -9.64
N ASN A 57 -6.31 2.31 -10.15
CA ASN A 57 -5.58 2.57 -11.38
C ASN A 57 -4.84 3.92 -11.32
N PRO A 58 -3.67 3.97 -10.63
CA PRO A 58 -2.90 5.21 -10.47
C PRO A 58 -2.49 5.87 -11.78
N PHE A 59 -2.26 5.08 -12.83
CA PHE A 59 -1.94 5.60 -14.16
C PHE A 59 -3.13 6.38 -14.75
N ALA A 60 -4.31 5.79 -14.78
CA ALA A 60 -5.53 6.46 -15.27
C ALA A 60 -5.88 7.68 -14.38
N ALA A 61 -5.66 7.59 -13.07
CA ALA A 61 -5.81 8.71 -12.15
C ALA A 61 -4.88 9.88 -12.51
N SER A 62 -3.61 9.60 -12.80
CA SER A 62 -2.65 10.63 -13.23
C SER A 62 -3.09 11.30 -14.53
N GLU A 63 -3.54 10.54 -15.53
CA GLU A 63 -4.01 11.10 -16.80
C GLU A 63 -5.27 11.96 -16.64
N ALA A 64 -6.23 11.54 -15.82
CA ALA A 64 -7.43 12.32 -15.53
C ALA A 64 -7.08 13.63 -14.76
N ALA A 65 -6.14 13.57 -13.81
CA ALA A 65 -5.63 14.76 -13.12
C ALA A 65 -4.92 15.72 -14.08
N LYS A 66 -4.11 15.22 -15.01
CA LYS A 66 -3.48 16.05 -16.07
C LYS A 66 -4.53 16.66 -17.00
N GLN A 67 -5.60 15.93 -17.32
CA GLN A 67 -6.69 16.47 -18.12
C GLN A 67 -7.38 17.63 -17.40
N SER A 68 -7.63 17.53 -16.09
CA SER A 68 -8.21 18.63 -15.32
C SER A 68 -7.31 19.88 -15.35
N LEU A 69 -5.98 19.72 -15.31
CA LEU A 69 -5.02 20.84 -15.39
C LEU A 69 -4.87 21.44 -16.80
N LYS A 70 -5.22 20.74 -17.86
CA LYS A 70 -5.30 21.36 -19.20
C LYS A 70 -6.44 22.37 -19.28
N ILE A 71 -7.52 22.11 -18.54
CA ILE A 71 -8.72 22.96 -18.48
C ILE A 71 -8.50 24.09 -17.45
N ASP A 72 -8.14 23.74 -16.23
CA ASP A 72 -7.87 24.69 -15.15
C ASP A 72 -6.50 24.45 -14.52
N LYS A 73 -5.51 25.27 -14.89
CA LYS A 73 -4.14 25.19 -14.39
C LYS A 73 -3.99 25.58 -12.93
N ALA A 74 -5.01 26.23 -12.34
CA ALA A 74 -5.00 26.68 -10.95
C ALA A 74 -5.68 25.67 -9.99
N LEU A 75 -6.08 24.50 -10.47
CA LEU A 75 -6.75 23.50 -9.67
C LEU A 75 -5.74 22.79 -8.74
N ILE A 76 -5.56 23.33 -7.53
CA ILE A 76 -4.57 22.84 -6.52
C ILE A 76 -4.72 21.36 -6.28
N GLY A 77 -5.96 20.85 -6.11
CA GLY A 77 -6.22 19.44 -5.84
C GLY A 77 -5.62 18.49 -6.89
N ALA A 78 -5.57 18.91 -8.16
CA ALA A 78 -4.96 18.11 -9.22
C ALA A 78 -3.42 18.09 -9.12
N HIS A 79 -2.80 19.22 -8.80
CA HIS A 79 -1.36 19.28 -8.54
C HIS A 79 -0.98 18.40 -7.34
N LEU A 80 -1.79 18.41 -6.26
CA LEU A 80 -1.53 17.57 -5.09
C LEU A 80 -1.65 16.09 -5.42
N LEU A 81 -2.68 15.67 -6.16
CA LEU A 81 -2.85 14.28 -6.55
C LEU A 81 -1.69 13.79 -7.44
N ILE A 82 -1.26 14.62 -8.41
CA ILE A 82 -0.10 14.29 -9.25
C ILE A 82 1.18 14.18 -8.39
N ALA A 83 1.35 15.07 -7.40
CA ALA A 83 2.49 15.02 -6.51
C ALA A 83 2.50 13.73 -5.67
N GLU A 84 1.36 13.35 -5.08
CA GLU A 84 1.20 12.12 -4.31
C GLU A 84 1.51 10.88 -5.16
N LEU A 85 0.87 10.75 -6.34
CA LEU A 85 1.10 9.62 -7.25
C LEU A 85 2.55 9.55 -7.75
N ALA A 86 3.16 10.68 -8.06
CA ALA A 86 4.54 10.73 -8.50
C ALA A 86 5.52 10.36 -7.38
N TYR A 87 5.22 10.73 -6.14
CA TYR A 87 6.05 10.39 -5.00
C TYR A 87 5.96 8.89 -4.67
N ASP A 88 4.76 8.33 -4.70
CA ASP A 88 4.52 6.88 -4.52
C ASP A 88 5.28 6.03 -5.57
N ASP A 89 5.44 6.56 -6.80
CA ASP A 89 6.22 5.92 -7.89
C ASP A 89 7.74 6.20 -7.83
N GLY A 90 8.24 6.90 -6.80
CA GLY A 90 9.66 7.28 -6.69
C GLY A 90 10.08 8.42 -7.63
N ARG A 91 9.14 9.09 -8.32
CA ARG A 91 9.39 10.21 -9.23
C ARG A 91 9.43 11.55 -8.49
N SER A 92 10.33 11.68 -7.50
CA SER A 92 10.41 12.81 -6.56
C SER A 92 10.49 14.18 -7.25
N LYS A 93 11.23 14.29 -8.39
CA LYS A 93 11.30 15.54 -9.16
C LYS A 93 9.95 16.00 -9.71
N VAL A 94 9.09 15.07 -10.14
CA VAL A 94 7.75 15.37 -10.64
C VAL A 94 6.85 15.80 -9.48
N ALA A 95 6.96 15.10 -8.35
CA ALA A 95 6.23 15.44 -7.13
C ALA A 95 6.58 16.86 -6.67
N GLU A 96 7.86 17.19 -6.57
CA GLU A 96 8.35 18.51 -6.18
C GLU A 96 7.85 19.62 -7.14
N ALA A 97 7.97 19.41 -8.45
CA ALA A 97 7.48 20.39 -9.45
C ALA A 97 5.97 20.65 -9.28
N SER A 98 5.17 19.62 -9.00
CA SER A 98 3.72 19.75 -8.77
C SER A 98 3.42 20.51 -7.48
N LEU A 99 4.18 20.26 -6.40
CA LEU A 99 4.05 20.99 -5.14
C LEU A 99 4.47 22.45 -5.24
N VAL A 100 5.51 22.76 -6.03
CA VAL A 100 5.90 24.15 -6.33
C VAL A 100 4.75 24.88 -7.04
N ARG A 101 4.09 24.25 -8.01
CA ARG A 101 2.91 24.85 -8.67
C ARG A 101 1.76 25.07 -7.72
N ALA A 102 1.45 24.10 -6.86
CA ALA A 102 0.41 24.28 -5.83
C ALA A 102 0.75 25.45 -4.88
N PHE A 103 2.02 25.59 -4.49
CA PHE A 103 2.50 26.67 -3.63
C PHE A 103 2.38 28.05 -4.31
N GLU A 104 2.73 28.16 -5.60
CA GLU A 104 2.60 29.41 -6.37
C GLU A 104 1.14 29.88 -6.46
N ILE A 105 0.18 28.93 -6.52
CA ILE A 105 -1.26 29.24 -6.57
C ILE A 105 -1.76 29.69 -5.20
N ASN A 106 -1.48 28.91 -4.14
CA ASN A 106 -1.88 29.25 -2.78
C ASN A 106 -0.82 28.79 -1.75
N PRO A 107 0.06 29.67 -1.29
CA PRO A 107 1.08 29.33 -0.31
C PRO A 107 0.52 29.02 1.08
N LEU A 108 -0.76 29.29 1.33
CA LEU A 108 -1.42 29.02 2.62
C LEU A 108 -2.28 27.73 2.58
N ASP A 109 -2.30 27.00 1.48
CA ASP A 109 -3.05 25.75 1.40
C ASP A 109 -2.53 24.70 2.41
N LEU A 110 -3.41 24.28 3.33
CA LEU A 110 -3.04 23.41 4.43
C LEU A 110 -2.75 21.97 3.96
N ARG A 111 -3.42 21.50 2.90
CA ARG A 111 -3.18 20.14 2.35
C ARG A 111 -1.83 20.08 1.64
N MET A 112 -1.51 21.08 0.84
CA MET A 112 -0.21 21.19 0.18
C MET A 112 0.93 21.18 1.21
N ARG A 113 0.83 22.01 2.27
CA ARG A 113 1.82 22.04 3.34
C ARG A 113 1.92 20.71 4.10
N SER A 114 0.77 20.07 4.34
CA SER A 114 0.75 18.75 4.98
C SER A 114 1.43 17.67 4.14
N LEU A 115 1.28 17.73 2.81
CA LEU A 115 1.98 16.81 1.91
C LEU A 115 3.50 17.10 1.86
N ARG A 116 3.92 18.36 1.89
CA ARG A 116 5.34 18.71 2.04
C ARG A 116 5.91 18.20 3.37
N ALA A 117 5.15 18.33 4.46
CA ALA A 117 5.52 17.76 5.75
C ALA A 117 5.66 16.23 5.68
N ALA A 118 4.75 15.55 4.95
CA ALA A 118 4.81 14.10 4.77
C ALA A 118 6.09 13.66 4.02
N ILE A 119 6.41 14.31 2.92
CA ILE A 119 7.64 14.04 2.15
C ILE A 119 8.88 14.29 3.02
N ALA A 120 8.94 15.42 3.73
CA ALA A 120 10.06 15.74 4.63
C ALA A 120 10.22 14.69 5.74
N TYR A 121 9.10 14.18 6.29
CA TYR A 121 9.13 13.13 7.31
C TYR A 121 9.66 11.80 6.76
N ILE A 122 9.20 11.38 5.57
CA ILE A 122 9.61 10.11 4.94
C ILE A 122 11.09 10.15 4.57
N GLU A 123 11.57 11.30 4.07
CA GLU A 123 12.97 11.52 3.67
C GLU A 123 13.92 11.79 4.86
N GLY A 124 13.42 11.75 6.10
CA GLY A 124 14.25 11.95 7.30
C GLY A 124 14.77 13.39 7.45
N ARG A 125 13.99 14.40 7.04
CA ARG A 125 14.28 15.83 7.18
C ARG A 125 13.45 16.46 8.32
N PRO A 126 13.83 16.24 9.60
CA PRO A 126 13.01 16.61 10.75
C PRO A 126 12.75 18.11 10.88
N ASP A 127 13.71 18.95 10.53
CA ASP A 127 13.57 20.41 10.61
C ASP A 127 12.54 20.94 9.60
N ASP A 128 12.53 20.40 8.38
CA ASP A 128 11.56 20.75 7.35
C ASP A 128 10.16 20.27 7.74
N PHE A 129 10.06 19.04 8.24
CA PHE A 129 8.81 18.50 8.78
C PHE A 129 8.25 19.41 9.87
N GLN A 130 9.04 19.73 10.89
CA GLN A 130 8.60 20.58 12.00
C GLN A 130 8.24 21.99 11.53
N SER A 131 8.96 22.54 10.57
CA SER A 131 8.68 23.86 9.97
C SER A 131 7.31 23.88 9.27
N GLU A 132 7.02 22.90 8.41
CA GLU A 132 5.72 22.85 7.70
C GLU A 132 4.55 22.57 8.68
N VAL A 133 4.72 21.68 9.66
CA VAL A 133 3.71 21.44 10.70
C VAL A 133 3.44 22.72 11.50
N SER A 134 4.48 23.45 11.93
CA SER A 134 4.33 24.69 12.68
C SER A 134 3.59 25.75 11.86
N ARG A 135 3.87 25.86 10.57
CA ARG A 135 3.15 26.78 9.67
C ARG A 135 1.67 26.41 9.54
N VAL A 136 1.35 25.13 9.38
CA VAL A 136 -0.04 24.65 9.33
C VAL A 136 -0.78 25.00 10.63
N LEU A 137 -0.19 24.68 11.78
CA LEU A 137 -0.81 24.91 13.09
C LEU A 137 -0.86 26.40 13.48
N SER A 138 0.00 27.25 12.91
CA SER A 138 -0.11 28.71 13.07
C SER A 138 -1.32 29.30 12.35
N ILE A 139 -1.76 28.67 11.23
CA ILE A 139 -2.95 29.09 10.49
C ILE A 139 -4.22 28.51 11.13
N ASN A 140 -4.20 27.22 11.47
CA ASN A 140 -5.30 26.55 12.17
C ASN A 140 -4.74 25.62 13.26
N PRO A 141 -4.77 26.05 14.55
CA PRO A 141 -4.21 25.26 15.67
C PRO A 141 -4.88 23.91 15.91
N GLN A 142 -6.11 23.71 15.42
CA GLN A 142 -6.86 22.46 15.54
C GLN A 142 -6.83 21.60 14.26
N TYR A 143 -5.98 21.94 13.28
CA TYR A 143 -5.89 21.17 12.03
C TYR A 143 -5.14 19.85 12.21
N GLY A 144 -5.75 18.90 12.89
CA GLY A 144 -5.23 17.55 13.09
C GLY A 144 -4.89 16.82 11.79
N ASN A 145 -5.55 17.18 10.68
CA ASN A 145 -5.31 16.59 9.37
C ASN A 145 -3.84 16.70 8.89
N VAL A 146 -3.02 17.61 9.43
CA VAL A 146 -1.59 17.64 9.08
C VAL A 146 -0.92 16.31 9.48
N TYR A 147 -1.14 15.83 10.70
CA TYR A 147 -0.58 14.57 11.15
C TYR A 147 -1.27 13.36 10.52
N ARG A 148 -2.59 13.44 10.24
CA ARG A 148 -3.30 12.39 9.53
C ARG A 148 -2.76 12.17 8.13
N ILE A 149 -2.53 13.25 7.35
CA ILE A 149 -1.97 13.17 5.99
C ILE A 149 -0.55 12.59 6.04
N VAL A 150 0.28 13.04 7.00
CA VAL A 150 1.63 12.46 7.18
C VAL A 150 1.52 10.98 7.52
N GLY A 151 0.65 10.58 8.44
CA GLY A 151 0.42 9.17 8.82
C GLY A 151 -0.04 8.31 7.63
N ALA A 152 -0.97 8.82 6.81
CA ALA A 152 -1.44 8.11 5.63
C ALA A 152 -0.31 7.87 4.60
N GLN A 153 0.57 8.86 4.38
CA GLN A 153 1.71 8.72 3.49
C GLN A 153 2.78 7.76 4.06
N VAL A 154 3.06 7.86 5.35
CA VAL A 154 4.00 6.97 6.06
C VAL A 154 3.53 5.50 6.02
N ALA A 155 2.21 5.27 6.14
CA ALA A 155 1.63 3.93 6.01
C ALA A 155 1.78 3.32 4.61
N ARG A 156 1.81 4.13 3.55
CA ARG A 156 2.11 3.66 2.18
C ARG A 156 3.54 3.12 2.03
N HIS A 157 4.43 3.52 2.93
CA HIS A 157 5.80 3.02 3.05
C HIS A 157 5.95 1.94 4.12
N TYR A 158 4.89 1.23 4.47
CA TYR A 158 4.85 0.13 5.46
C TYR A 158 5.26 0.51 6.89
N ARG A 159 5.42 1.81 7.21
CA ARG A 159 5.81 2.31 8.55
C ARG A 159 4.58 2.49 9.43
N PHE A 160 3.86 1.39 9.70
CA PHE A 160 2.52 1.42 10.34
C PHE A 160 2.55 1.89 11.80
N ASP A 161 3.56 1.55 12.58
CA ASP A 161 3.70 2.02 13.98
C ASP A 161 3.86 3.54 14.05
N GLU A 162 4.60 4.11 13.10
CA GLU A 162 4.75 5.55 12.98
C GLU A 162 3.43 6.20 12.51
N ALA A 163 2.71 5.54 11.60
CA ALA A 163 1.39 6.01 11.18
C ALA A 163 0.40 6.04 12.34
N VAL A 164 0.36 4.99 13.18
CA VAL A 164 -0.42 4.96 14.43
C VAL A 164 -0.07 6.14 15.33
N THR A 165 1.23 6.39 15.53
CA THR A 165 1.70 7.51 16.36
C THR A 165 1.25 8.86 15.81
N LEU A 166 1.37 9.06 14.50
CA LEU A 166 1.00 10.31 13.83
C LEU A 166 -0.50 10.54 13.84
N VAL A 167 -1.32 9.52 13.56
CA VAL A 167 -2.77 9.67 13.58
C VAL A 167 -3.30 9.88 15.00
N ASN A 168 -2.67 9.31 16.03
CA ASN A 168 -2.97 9.64 17.41
C ASN A 168 -2.68 11.13 17.72
N ARG A 169 -1.61 11.71 17.16
CA ARG A 169 -1.38 13.18 17.25
C ARG A 169 -2.46 13.97 16.55
N ALA A 170 -2.97 13.49 15.40
CA ALA A 170 -4.09 14.12 14.72
C ALA A 170 -5.34 14.18 15.63
N LEU A 171 -5.67 13.06 16.27
CA LEU A 171 -6.82 12.92 17.15
C LEU A 171 -6.65 13.69 18.49
N ALA A 172 -5.42 13.95 18.91
CA ALA A 172 -5.17 14.83 20.07
C ALA A 172 -5.55 16.29 19.78
N LEU A 173 -5.48 16.73 18.52
CA LEU A 173 -5.89 18.07 18.07
C LEU A 173 -7.37 18.15 17.68
N ASP A 174 -7.90 17.07 17.08
CA ASP A 174 -9.26 16.97 16.57
C ASP A 174 -9.83 15.59 16.92
N PRO A 175 -10.35 15.41 18.17
CA PRO A 175 -10.81 14.11 18.67
C PRO A 175 -12.00 13.52 17.91
N ASP A 176 -12.82 14.36 17.31
CA ASP A 176 -14.05 13.97 16.60
C ASP A 176 -13.84 13.74 15.10
N ASN A 177 -12.58 13.72 14.65
CA ASN A 177 -12.23 13.44 13.25
C ASN A 177 -12.48 11.96 12.93
N SER A 178 -13.69 11.64 12.45
CA SER A 178 -14.11 10.28 12.12
C SER A 178 -13.21 9.61 11.08
N ARG A 179 -12.69 10.39 10.13
CA ARG A 179 -11.75 9.89 9.13
C ARG A 179 -10.42 9.48 9.75
N ALA A 180 -9.86 10.30 10.64
CA ALA A 180 -8.64 9.96 11.37
C ALA A 180 -8.85 8.73 12.27
N GLN A 181 -10.02 8.60 12.91
CA GLN A 181 -10.37 7.41 13.69
C GLN A 181 -10.45 6.16 12.81
N SER A 182 -11.07 6.24 11.63
CA SER A 182 -11.14 5.12 10.66
C SER A 182 -9.74 4.70 10.18
N GLU A 183 -8.90 5.66 9.79
CA GLU A 183 -7.52 5.41 9.36
C GLU A 183 -6.67 4.83 10.51
N LEU A 184 -6.84 5.30 11.75
CA LEU A 184 -6.17 4.72 12.93
C LEU A 184 -6.57 3.26 13.13
N GLY A 185 -7.87 2.95 13.02
CA GLY A 185 -8.35 1.57 13.12
C GLY A 185 -7.68 0.64 12.10
N MET A 186 -7.58 1.08 10.85
CA MET A 186 -6.86 0.34 9.80
C MET A 186 -5.38 0.13 10.14
N HIS A 187 -4.69 1.16 10.64
CA HIS A 187 -3.27 1.04 10.98
C HIS A 187 -3.05 0.12 12.20
N LEU A 188 -3.93 0.17 13.19
CA LEU A 188 -3.91 -0.74 14.34
C LEU A 188 -4.12 -2.20 13.91
N LEU A 189 -5.02 -2.47 12.96
CA LEU A 189 -5.16 -3.80 12.38
C LEU A 189 -3.86 -4.27 11.70
N ARG A 190 -3.18 -3.39 10.98
CA ARG A 190 -1.89 -3.70 10.32
C ARG A 190 -0.76 -3.95 11.31
N THR A 191 -0.83 -3.37 12.51
CA THR A 191 0.12 -3.65 13.61
C THR A 191 -0.33 -4.80 14.52
N GLY A 192 -1.52 -5.40 14.28
CA GLY A 192 -2.05 -6.54 15.02
C GLY A 192 -2.74 -6.18 16.34
N ASP A 193 -3.07 -4.92 16.57
CA ASP A 193 -3.83 -4.46 17.76
C ASP A 193 -5.33 -4.36 17.42
N GLU A 194 -6.00 -5.51 17.37
CA GLU A 194 -7.40 -5.60 16.99
C GLU A 194 -8.34 -5.00 18.04
N ASP A 195 -8.00 -5.12 19.31
CA ASP A 195 -8.84 -4.58 20.40
C ASP A 195 -8.88 -3.05 20.35
N ALA A 196 -7.72 -2.41 20.19
CA ALA A 196 -7.66 -0.97 20.02
C ALA A 196 -8.29 -0.53 18.69
N ALA A 197 -8.11 -1.31 17.61
CA ALA A 197 -8.74 -1.05 16.32
C ALA A 197 -10.27 -1.06 16.44
N ARG A 198 -10.84 -2.09 17.04
CA ARG A 198 -12.30 -2.22 17.27
C ARG A 198 -12.84 -1.03 18.06
N LEU A 199 -12.12 -0.61 19.11
CA LEU A 199 -12.54 0.51 19.95
C LEU A 199 -12.61 1.83 19.14
N VAL A 200 -11.57 2.14 18.37
CA VAL A 200 -11.53 3.39 17.61
C VAL A 200 -12.47 3.37 16.40
N LEU A 201 -12.64 2.22 15.75
CA LEU A 201 -13.59 2.05 14.65
C LEU A 201 -15.04 2.21 15.12
N LYS A 202 -15.41 1.73 16.30
CA LYS A 202 -16.74 1.98 16.89
C LYS A 202 -17.00 3.47 17.08
N ARG A 203 -16.03 4.23 17.59
CA ARG A 203 -16.15 5.70 17.72
C ARG A 203 -16.30 6.37 16.36
N SER A 204 -15.51 5.94 15.37
CA SER A 204 -15.62 6.44 13.99
C SER A 204 -17.02 6.20 13.43
N PHE A 205 -17.59 5.01 13.63
CA PHE A 205 -18.94 4.65 13.16
C PHE A 205 -20.04 5.45 13.87
N GLU A 206 -19.91 5.71 15.18
CA GLU A 206 -20.85 6.54 15.92
C GLU A 206 -20.88 7.98 15.38
N THR A 207 -19.73 8.52 14.97
CA THR A 207 -19.62 9.87 14.41
C THR A 207 -20.03 9.94 12.94
N ASP A 208 -19.67 8.92 12.14
CA ASP A 208 -19.94 8.83 10.71
C ASP A 208 -20.35 7.40 10.28
N PRO A 209 -21.64 7.03 10.44
CA PRO A 209 -22.12 5.70 10.07
C PRO A 209 -22.17 5.44 8.56
N PHE A 210 -21.87 6.44 7.74
CA PHE A 210 -21.83 6.32 6.28
C PHE A 210 -20.45 6.02 5.72
N ASN A 211 -19.42 5.95 6.56
CA ASN A 211 -18.09 5.55 6.14
C ASN A 211 -18.05 4.03 5.86
N VAL A 212 -17.97 3.69 4.58
CA VAL A 212 -18.05 2.29 4.10
C VAL A 212 -16.86 1.46 4.64
N ILE A 213 -15.67 2.03 4.73
CA ILE A 213 -14.49 1.34 5.26
C ILE A 213 -14.72 0.98 6.73
N THR A 214 -15.15 1.94 7.55
CA THR A 214 -15.41 1.71 8.98
C THR A 214 -16.44 0.60 9.19
N PHE A 215 -17.55 0.66 8.44
CA PHE A 215 -18.59 -0.37 8.50
C PHE A 215 -18.07 -1.76 8.13
N ASN A 216 -17.34 -1.87 7.02
CA ASN A 216 -16.80 -3.14 6.54
C ASN A 216 -15.79 -3.72 7.53
N LEU A 217 -14.89 -2.90 8.07
CA LEU A 217 -13.87 -3.34 9.04
C LEU A 217 -14.51 -3.87 10.33
N LEU A 218 -15.54 -3.19 10.86
CA LEU A 218 -16.26 -3.68 12.04
C LEU A 218 -16.94 -5.03 11.76
N LYS A 219 -17.60 -5.16 10.60
CA LYS A 219 -18.24 -6.42 10.21
C LYS A 219 -17.22 -7.54 10.00
N MET A 220 -16.07 -7.25 9.42
CA MET A 220 -14.98 -8.22 9.24
C MET A 220 -14.41 -8.64 10.61
N LEU A 221 -14.20 -7.72 11.54
CA LEU A 221 -13.75 -8.03 12.90
C LEU A 221 -14.73 -8.94 13.63
N ASP A 222 -16.06 -8.76 13.45
CA ASP A 222 -17.06 -9.66 14.01
C ASP A 222 -16.92 -11.10 13.45
N ALA A 223 -16.58 -11.23 12.17
CA ALA A 223 -16.32 -12.55 11.57
C ALA A 223 -15.01 -13.19 12.07
N VAL A 224 -13.95 -12.40 12.24
CA VAL A 224 -12.64 -12.88 12.74
C VAL A 224 -12.71 -13.31 14.21
N GLU A 225 -13.63 -12.74 15.00
CA GLU A 225 -13.84 -13.13 16.41
C GLU A 225 -14.22 -14.61 16.56
N GLU A 226 -14.87 -15.19 15.53
CA GLU A 226 -15.24 -16.61 15.48
C GLU A 226 -14.08 -17.53 15.02
N PHE A 227 -12.95 -16.98 14.60
CA PHE A 227 -11.83 -17.79 14.09
C PHE A 227 -11.16 -18.59 15.19
N VAL A 228 -10.78 -19.84 14.85
CA VAL A 228 -9.93 -20.68 15.70
C VAL A 228 -8.52 -20.12 15.70
N THR A 229 -7.93 -19.94 16.87
CA THR A 229 -6.56 -19.48 17.05
C THR A 229 -5.66 -20.64 17.46
N ILE A 230 -4.59 -20.87 16.72
CA ILE A 230 -3.56 -21.87 16.98
C ILE A 230 -2.28 -21.14 17.34
N HIS A 231 -1.71 -21.45 18.50
CA HIS A 231 -0.41 -20.92 18.93
C HIS A 231 0.67 -21.97 18.79
N ARG A 232 1.78 -21.65 18.14
CA ARG A 232 2.98 -22.50 18.07
C ARG A 232 4.24 -21.65 18.01
N ASP A 233 5.09 -21.77 19.03
CA ASP A 233 6.32 -20.99 19.16
C ASP A 233 6.06 -19.48 18.97
N ASN A 234 6.66 -18.87 17.96
CA ASN A 234 6.49 -17.45 17.62
C ASN A 234 5.39 -17.20 16.57
N LEU A 235 4.47 -18.15 16.38
CA LEU A 235 3.38 -18.07 15.41
C LEU A 235 2.01 -18.07 16.08
N ILE A 236 1.13 -17.22 15.60
CA ILE A 236 -0.30 -17.18 15.91
C ILE A 236 -1.04 -17.32 14.59
N VAL A 237 -1.70 -18.47 14.36
CA VAL A 237 -2.45 -18.72 13.13
C VAL A 237 -3.94 -18.70 13.43
N ARG A 238 -4.69 -17.90 12.69
CA ARG A 238 -6.13 -17.77 12.80
C ARG A 238 -6.82 -18.15 11.51
N LEU A 239 -7.85 -18.96 11.59
CA LEU A 239 -8.62 -19.43 10.43
C LEU A 239 -10.04 -19.83 10.82
N HIS A 240 -10.90 -19.84 9.82
CA HIS A 240 -12.31 -20.17 10.01
C HIS A 240 -12.48 -21.59 10.62
N PRO A 241 -13.43 -21.82 11.57
CA PRO A 241 -13.63 -23.12 12.22
C PRO A 241 -13.82 -24.29 11.25
N ASP A 242 -14.50 -24.07 10.12
CA ASP A 242 -14.76 -25.12 9.12
C ASP A 242 -13.49 -25.66 8.46
N GLU A 243 -12.41 -24.88 8.42
CA GLU A 243 -11.13 -25.25 7.82
C GLU A 243 -10.05 -25.61 8.86
N ALA A 244 -10.23 -25.18 10.10
CA ALA A 244 -9.21 -25.27 11.14
C ALA A 244 -8.70 -26.71 11.38
N ASN A 245 -9.59 -27.70 11.36
CA ASN A 245 -9.25 -29.11 11.60
C ASN A 245 -8.40 -29.73 10.50
N VAL A 246 -8.45 -29.19 9.28
CA VAL A 246 -7.69 -29.72 8.13
C VAL A 246 -6.53 -28.81 7.79
N LEU A 247 -6.79 -27.52 7.55
CA LEU A 247 -5.79 -26.56 7.09
C LEU A 247 -4.86 -26.08 8.21
N GLY A 248 -5.34 -26.00 9.45
CA GLY A 248 -4.62 -25.37 10.56
C GLY A 248 -3.24 -25.97 10.80
N GLU A 249 -3.12 -27.29 10.93
CA GLU A 249 -1.83 -27.97 11.15
C GLU A 249 -0.87 -27.81 9.96
N TYR A 250 -1.40 -27.87 8.72
CA TYR A 250 -0.57 -27.64 7.53
C TYR A 250 -0.05 -26.19 7.46
N ALA A 251 -0.90 -25.22 7.76
CA ALA A 251 -0.53 -23.81 7.73
C ALA A 251 0.52 -23.48 8.81
N VAL A 252 0.33 -23.97 10.02
CA VAL A 252 1.28 -23.79 11.13
C VAL A 252 2.63 -24.44 10.83
N SER A 253 2.62 -25.70 10.30
CA SER A 253 3.84 -26.39 9.94
C SER A 253 4.60 -25.65 8.83
N LEU A 254 3.91 -25.28 7.75
CA LEU A 254 4.53 -24.57 6.62
C LEU A 254 5.07 -23.18 7.04
N ALA A 255 4.33 -22.43 7.85
CA ALA A 255 4.79 -21.15 8.36
C ALA A 255 6.02 -21.31 9.27
N GLY A 256 6.06 -22.38 10.09
CA GLY A 256 7.22 -22.71 10.92
C GLY A 256 8.46 -23.04 10.08
N ASP A 257 8.30 -23.91 9.09
CA ASP A 257 9.39 -24.28 8.16
C ASP A 257 9.91 -23.05 7.39
N ALA A 258 9.00 -22.18 6.92
CA ALA A 258 9.36 -20.94 6.26
C ALA A 258 10.12 -20.00 7.19
N LEU A 259 9.59 -19.79 8.42
CA LEU A 259 10.23 -18.92 9.40
C LEU A 259 11.63 -19.41 9.77
N GLU A 260 11.80 -20.71 10.04
CA GLU A 260 13.10 -21.30 10.36
C GLU A 260 14.08 -21.16 9.19
N THR A 261 13.66 -21.54 7.99
CA THR A 261 14.50 -21.52 6.79
C THR A 261 14.97 -20.11 6.48
N LEU A 262 14.03 -19.14 6.42
CA LEU A 262 14.32 -17.76 6.07
C LEU A 262 15.09 -17.05 7.18
N SER A 263 14.76 -17.28 8.46
CA SER A 263 15.51 -16.71 9.58
C SER A 263 16.97 -17.17 9.59
N ASN A 264 17.21 -18.46 9.33
CA ASN A 264 18.57 -19.00 9.25
C ASN A 264 19.34 -18.43 8.05
N ARG A 265 18.71 -18.36 6.87
CA ARG A 265 19.33 -17.83 5.64
C ARG A 265 19.72 -16.36 5.79
N TYR A 266 18.82 -15.54 6.34
CA TYR A 266 19.02 -14.09 6.46
C TYR A 266 19.69 -13.68 7.80
N GLY A 267 19.95 -14.61 8.69
CA GLY A 267 20.60 -14.35 9.99
C GLY A 267 19.76 -13.46 10.91
N VAL A 268 18.44 -13.66 10.93
CA VAL A 268 17.47 -12.84 11.67
C VAL A 268 16.84 -13.64 12.81
N VAL A 269 16.61 -12.98 13.94
CA VAL A 269 15.83 -13.51 15.06
C VAL A 269 14.67 -12.58 15.35
N LEU A 270 13.46 -13.00 14.99
CA LEU A 270 12.25 -12.25 15.28
C LEU A 270 11.83 -12.48 16.74
N LYS A 271 11.60 -11.40 17.49
CA LYS A 271 11.25 -11.45 18.91
C LYS A 271 9.75 -11.45 19.14
N ASP A 272 9.02 -10.71 18.31
CA ASP A 272 7.58 -10.58 18.44
C ASP A 272 6.87 -11.67 17.65
N PRO A 273 5.71 -12.16 18.12
CA PRO A 273 4.94 -13.17 17.43
C PRO A 273 4.42 -12.66 16.07
N ILE A 274 4.36 -13.56 15.10
CA ILE A 274 3.79 -13.33 13.78
C ILE A 274 2.34 -13.79 13.80
N LEU A 275 1.42 -12.89 13.49
CA LEU A 275 0.01 -13.18 13.32
C LEU A 275 -0.27 -13.52 11.84
N ILE A 276 -0.85 -14.71 11.60
CA ILE A 276 -1.24 -15.17 10.26
C ILE A 276 -2.76 -15.39 10.27
N GLU A 277 -3.47 -14.66 9.41
CA GLU A 277 -4.92 -14.75 9.27
C GLU A 277 -5.29 -15.31 7.90
N ILE A 278 -6.05 -16.40 7.88
CA ILE A 278 -6.43 -17.12 6.66
C ILE A 278 -7.94 -17.00 6.45
N PHE A 279 -8.34 -16.36 5.34
CA PHE A 279 -9.72 -16.00 5.07
C PHE A 279 -10.39 -16.94 4.08
N PRO A 280 -11.56 -17.54 4.41
CA PRO A 280 -12.28 -18.44 3.52
C PRO A 280 -13.01 -17.71 2.39
N ARG A 281 -13.09 -16.39 2.43
CA ARG A 281 -13.71 -15.54 1.42
C ARG A 281 -12.79 -14.37 1.05
N HIS A 282 -12.54 -14.25 -0.24
CA HIS A 282 -11.68 -13.19 -0.79
C HIS A 282 -12.15 -11.77 -0.41
N ASP A 283 -13.46 -11.53 -0.34
CA ASP A 283 -13.98 -10.22 0.07
C ASP A 283 -13.61 -9.86 1.52
N ASP A 284 -13.57 -10.83 2.44
CA ASP A 284 -13.18 -10.58 3.83
C ASP A 284 -11.66 -10.32 3.91
N PHE A 285 -10.85 -11.07 3.16
CA PHE A 285 -9.43 -10.79 2.98
C PHE A 285 -9.20 -9.37 2.43
N ALA A 286 -9.91 -8.99 1.38
CA ALA A 286 -9.81 -7.65 0.80
C ALA A 286 -10.18 -6.55 1.81
N VAL A 287 -11.30 -6.74 2.55
CA VAL A 287 -11.72 -5.81 3.61
C VAL A 287 -10.65 -5.71 4.70
N ARG A 288 -10.07 -6.84 5.13
CA ARG A 288 -9.00 -6.86 6.14
C ARG A 288 -7.80 -6.00 5.73
N ASN A 289 -7.46 -5.99 4.46
CA ASN A 289 -6.27 -5.32 3.92
C ASN A 289 -6.49 -3.86 3.55
N VAL A 290 -7.64 -3.55 2.90
CA VAL A 290 -7.92 -2.22 2.34
C VAL A 290 -9.26 -1.62 2.77
N GLY A 291 -10.06 -2.31 3.59
CA GLY A 291 -11.37 -1.85 4.07
C GLY A 291 -12.50 -1.96 3.04
N LEU A 292 -12.20 -2.41 1.84
CA LEU A 292 -13.16 -2.54 0.74
C LEU A 292 -13.05 -3.93 0.10
N PRO A 293 -14.16 -4.55 -0.36
CA PRO A 293 -14.11 -5.80 -1.08
C PRO A 293 -13.49 -5.63 -2.48
N GLY A 294 -13.08 -6.73 -3.10
CA GLY A 294 -12.73 -6.77 -4.52
C GLY A 294 -11.26 -6.47 -4.86
N MET A 295 -10.33 -6.65 -3.95
CA MET A 295 -8.89 -6.49 -4.15
C MET A 295 -8.34 -7.53 -5.17
N VAL A 296 -8.68 -7.37 -6.45
CA VAL A 296 -8.38 -8.33 -7.51
C VAL A 296 -6.88 -8.54 -7.68
N GLY A 297 -6.45 -9.81 -7.71
CA GLY A 297 -5.08 -10.21 -7.99
C GLY A 297 -4.16 -10.34 -6.78
N ALA A 298 -4.54 -9.86 -5.59
CA ALA A 298 -3.83 -10.12 -4.35
C ALA A 298 -4.37 -11.40 -3.70
N LEU A 299 -3.49 -12.28 -3.27
CA LEU A 299 -3.80 -13.57 -2.66
C LEU A 299 -3.26 -13.67 -1.23
N GLY A 300 -2.31 -12.84 -0.91
CA GLY A 300 -1.71 -12.61 0.39
C GLY A 300 -1.31 -11.15 0.57
N ALA A 301 -1.01 -10.75 1.79
CA ALA A 301 -0.42 -9.45 2.14
C ALA A 301 0.32 -9.54 3.47
N CYS A 302 1.48 -8.91 3.55
CA CYS A 302 2.28 -8.82 4.77
C CYS A 302 2.43 -7.36 5.22
N PHE A 303 2.21 -7.11 6.50
CA PHE A 303 2.36 -5.81 7.16
C PHE A 303 3.51 -5.81 8.18
N GLY A 304 4.54 -6.62 7.93
CA GLY A 304 5.63 -6.89 8.84
C GLY A 304 5.35 -8.10 9.72
N ARG A 305 4.74 -7.95 10.89
CA ARG A 305 4.39 -9.09 11.77
C ARG A 305 2.95 -9.62 11.60
N VAL A 306 2.17 -9.01 10.75
CA VAL A 306 0.81 -9.46 10.40
C VAL A 306 0.80 -9.89 8.95
N VAL A 307 0.42 -11.13 8.74
CA VAL A 307 0.26 -11.78 7.43
C VAL A 307 -1.21 -12.13 7.26
N THR A 308 -1.77 -11.81 6.13
CA THR A 308 -3.13 -12.19 5.76
C THR A 308 -3.12 -12.91 4.43
N LEU A 309 -3.93 -13.92 4.25
CA LEU A 309 -4.03 -14.63 2.97
C LEU A 309 -5.41 -15.26 2.76
N ASP A 310 -5.73 -15.48 1.51
CA ASP A 310 -6.88 -16.29 1.14
C ASP A 310 -6.65 -17.76 1.52
N SER A 311 -7.70 -18.44 1.97
CA SER A 311 -7.66 -19.90 2.08
C SER A 311 -7.87 -20.57 0.72
N PRO A 312 -7.48 -21.84 0.57
CA PRO A 312 -7.80 -22.63 -0.61
C PRO A 312 -9.29 -22.62 -0.98
N GLN A 313 -10.19 -22.46 -0.01
CA GLN A 313 -11.64 -22.44 -0.22
C GLN A 313 -12.13 -21.15 -0.89
N ALA A 314 -11.38 -20.04 -0.79
CA ALA A 314 -11.74 -18.78 -1.42
C ALA A 314 -11.72 -18.85 -2.94
N TRP A 315 -11.10 -19.86 -3.53
CA TRP A 315 -10.85 -19.99 -4.97
C TRP A 315 -11.28 -21.36 -5.52
N PRO A 316 -11.56 -21.46 -6.83
CA PRO A 316 -11.82 -22.75 -7.44
C PRO A 316 -10.63 -23.71 -7.24
N PRO A 317 -10.88 -25.03 -7.00
CA PRO A 317 -9.83 -26.01 -6.77
C PRO A 317 -8.76 -26.01 -7.87
N GLY A 318 -7.49 -25.96 -7.47
CA GLY A 318 -6.33 -26.01 -8.39
C GLY A 318 -5.97 -24.68 -9.07
N THR A 319 -6.67 -23.58 -8.78
CA THR A 319 -6.35 -22.24 -9.34
C THR A 319 -5.51 -21.36 -8.42
N PHE A 320 -5.36 -21.78 -7.16
CA PHE A 320 -4.63 -21.03 -6.14
C PHE A 320 -3.64 -21.93 -5.39
N ASN A 321 -2.37 -21.51 -5.34
CA ASN A 321 -1.33 -22.19 -4.57
C ASN A 321 -1.08 -21.45 -3.25
N TRP A 322 -1.90 -21.72 -2.25
CA TRP A 322 -1.81 -21.09 -0.94
C TRP A 322 -0.46 -21.33 -0.23
N GLN A 323 0.22 -22.46 -0.52
CA GLN A 323 1.50 -22.78 0.08
C GLN A 323 2.59 -21.86 -0.42
N ALA A 324 2.65 -21.63 -1.73
CA ALA A 324 3.56 -20.66 -2.33
C ALA A 324 3.27 -19.25 -1.79
N THR A 325 2.00 -18.86 -1.72
CA THR A 325 1.60 -17.56 -1.18
C THR A 325 2.01 -17.40 0.28
N LEU A 326 1.77 -18.40 1.14
CA LEU A 326 2.20 -18.31 2.54
C LEU A 326 3.72 -18.15 2.66
N TRP A 327 4.50 -18.90 1.87
CA TRP A 327 5.95 -18.78 1.85
C TRP A 327 6.40 -17.39 1.40
N HIS A 328 5.77 -16.87 0.37
CA HIS A 328 5.98 -15.50 -0.15
C HIS A 328 5.78 -14.45 0.94
N GLU A 329 4.64 -14.51 1.64
CA GLU A 329 4.34 -13.55 2.71
C GLU A 329 5.31 -13.68 3.89
N MET A 330 5.76 -14.90 4.20
CA MET A 330 6.79 -15.12 5.23
C MET A 330 8.16 -14.53 4.84
N ALA A 331 8.50 -14.51 3.55
CA ALA A 331 9.70 -13.81 3.08
C ALA A 331 9.59 -12.29 3.26
N HIS A 332 8.39 -11.70 3.05
CA HIS A 332 8.14 -10.29 3.37
C HIS A 332 8.33 -9.98 4.86
N VAL A 333 7.95 -10.88 5.78
CA VAL A 333 8.20 -10.68 7.22
C VAL A 333 9.69 -10.42 7.48
N ILE A 334 10.57 -11.19 6.84
CA ILE A 334 12.02 -11.06 6.99
C ILE A 334 12.55 -9.78 6.33
N THR A 335 12.17 -9.53 5.08
CA THR A 335 12.70 -8.38 4.33
C THR A 335 12.27 -7.04 4.92
N LEU A 336 11.02 -6.94 5.37
CA LEU A 336 10.49 -5.76 6.06
C LEU A 336 11.17 -5.54 7.41
N HIS A 337 11.39 -6.62 8.18
CA HIS A 337 12.10 -6.53 9.46
C HIS A 337 13.55 -6.04 9.28
N MET A 338 14.32 -6.65 8.36
CA MET A 338 15.73 -6.29 8.13
C MET A 338 15.93 -4.88 7.61
N SER A 339 14.97 -4.39 6.84
CA SER A 339 15.02 -3.06 6.22
C SER A 339 14.34 -1.96 7.03
N ASN A 340 13.86 -2.24 8.25
CA ASN A 340 13.03 -1.32 9.01
C ASN A 340 11.85 -0.75 8.16
N ASN A 341 11.20 -1.63 7.38
CA ASN A 341 10.12 -1.30 6.47
C ASN A 341 10.49 -0.27 5.36
N ARG A 342 11.75 -0.23 4.92
CA ARG A 342 12.24 0.71 3.89
C ARG A 342 12.68 0.05 2.60
N VAL A 343 12.60 -1.26 2.50
CA VAL A 343 12.94 -1.99 1.27
C VAL A 343 12.01 -1.56 0.12
N PRO A 344 12.53 -1.26 -1.08
CA PRO A 344 11.69 -0.94 -2.22
C PRO A 344 10.91 -2.17 -2.69
N ARG A 345 9.76 -1.94 -3.29
CA ARG A 345 8.84 -3.01 -3.68
C ARG A 345 9.50 -4.04 -4.60
N TRP A 346 10.23 -3.60 -5.61
CA TRP A 346 10.90 -4.52 -6.53
C TRP A 346 11.82 -5.53 -5.82
N LEU A 347 12.54 -5.10 -4.78
CA LEU A 347 13.47 -5.99 -4.08
C LEU A 347 12.74 -6.96 -3.14
N THR A 348 11.77 -6.47 -2.36
CA THR A 348 11.05 -7.35 -1.44
C THR A 348 10.20 -8.38 -2.19
N GLU A 349 9.52 -7.99 -3.29
CA GLU A 349 8.77 -8.91 -4.15
C GLU A 349 9.71 -9.88 -4.90
N GLY A 350 10.84 -9.36 -5.40
CA GLY A 350 11.85 -10.19 -6.06
C GLY A 350 12.43 -11.25 -5.14
N ILE A 351 12.77 -10.88 -3.90
CA ILE A 351 13.24 -11.84 -2.88
C ILE A 351 12.15 -12.85 -2.56
N SER A 352 10.90 -12.45 -2.38
CA SER A 352 9.81 -13.36 -2.05
C SER A 352 9.59 -14.42 -3.13
N VAL A 353 9.54 -14.01 -4.40
CA VAL A 353 9.44 -14.96 -5.54
C VAL A 353 10.68 -15.84 -5.69
N TYR A 354 11.87 -15.30 -5.45
CA TYR A 354 13.11 -16.06 -5.44
C TYR A 354 13.09 -17.15 -4.35
N GLU A 355 12.66 -16.82 -3.14
CA GLU A 355 12.55 -17.76 -2.02
C GLU A 355 11.46 -18.82 -2.23
N GLU A 356 10.33 -18.48 -2.88
CA GLU A 356 9.35 -19.49 -3.32
C GLU A 356 9.99 -20.56 -4.22
N ARG A 357 10.75 -20.12 -5.23
CA ARG A 357 11.41 -21.02 -6.19
C ARG A 357 12.48 -21.88 -5.54
N LEU A 358 13.18 -21.35 -4.54
CA LEU A 358 14.15 -22.12 -3.74
C LEU A 358 13.46 -23.17 -2.84
N ALA A 359 12.33 -22.81 -2.24
CA ALA A 359 11.55 -23.71 -1.41
C ALA A 359 10.96 -24.87 -2.23
N ASN A 360 10.43 -24.56 -3.40
CA ASN A 360 9.88 -25.55 -4.30
C ASN A 360 10.01 -25.09 -5.77
N SER A 361 10.87 -25.76 -6.52
CA SER A 361 11.13 -25.45 -7.93
C SER A 361 9.90 -25.58 -8.88
N ALA A 362 8.78 -26.13 -8.40
CA ALA A 362 7.53 -26.18 -9.17
C ALA A 362 6.70 -24.88 -9.01
N TRP A 363 7.00 -24.06 -7.99
CA TRP A 363 6.33 -22.78 -7.79
C TRP A 363 6.88 -21.75 -8.80
N GLY A 364 6.03 -20.91 -9.35
CA GLY A 364 6.42 -19.84 -10.28
C GLY A 364 6.65 -20.22 -11.75
N ARG A 365 6.62 -21.50 -12.12
CA ARG A 365 6.87 -21.96 -13.53
C ARG A 365 5.98 -21.30 -14.59
N GLY A 366 4.77 -20.86 -14.24
CA GLY A 366 3.87 -20.20 -15.18
C GLY A 366 4.38 -18.85 -15.68
N MET A 367 5.27 -18.19 -14.94
CA MET A 367 5.80 -16.86 -15.26
C MET A 367 6.92 -16.91 -16.31
N GLU A 368 7.68 -17.99 -16.40
CA GLU A 368 8.77 -18.17 -17.37
C GLU A 368 8.31 -17.99 -18.84
N MET A 369 7.14 -18.55 -19.17
CA MET A 369 6.58 -18.43 -20.51
C MET A 369 6.13 -17.00 -20.85
N ALA A 370 5.58 -16.29 -19.86
CA ALA A 370 5.18 -14.88 -20.03
C ALA A 370 6.41 -13.99 -20.23
N PHE A 371 7.46 -14.21 -19.45
CA PHE A 371 8.74 -13.52 -19.58
C PHE A 371 9.41 -13.80 -20.95
N GLY A 372 9.47 -15.05 -21.38
CA GLY A 372 10.01 -15.39 -22.69
C GLY A 372 9.30 -14.69 -23.85
N ARG A 373 7.99 -14.48 -23.77
CA ARG A 373 7.23 -13.67 -24.74
C ARG A 373 7.61 -12.19 -24.64
N ALA A 374 7.61 -11.62 -23.44
CA ALA A 374 7.98 -10.22 -23.22
C ALA A 374 9.40 -9.91 -23.73
N LEU A 375 10.35 -10.83 -23.52
CA LEU A 375 11.72 -10.72 -24.02
C LEU A 375 11.77 -10.69 -25.55
N ASN A 376 11.04 -11.59 -26.22
CA ASN A 376 10.95 -11.61 -27.68
C ASN A 376 10.29 -10.36 -28.24
N ASP A 377 9.32 -9.79 -27.54
CA ASP A 377 8.57 -8.62 -27.99
C ASP A 377 9.28 -7.31 -27.60
N GLY A 378 10.42 -7.37 -26.88
CA GLY A 378 11.14 -6.19 -26.37
C GLY A 378 10.35 -5.41 -25.30
N ALA A 379 9.46 -6.09 -24.57
CA ALA A 379 8.54 -5.51 -23.59
C ALA A 379 9.00 -5.72 -22.15
N ILE A 380 10.30 -5.97 -21.91
CA ILE A 380 10.88 -6.06 -20.57
C ILE A 380 10.89 -4.69 -19.89
N ILE A 381 10.74 -4.70 -18.56
CA ILE A 381 10.69 -3.48 -17.75
C ILE A 381 12.12 -3.07 -17.39
N LYS A 382 12.45 -1.79 -17.55
CA LYS A 382 13.75 -1.29 -17.09
C LYS A 382 13.81 -1.32 -15.55
N LEU A 383 15.00 -1.60 -14.98
CA LEU A 383 15.17 -1.69 -13.54
C LEU A 383 14.68 -0.43 -12.78
N ARG A 384 14.91 0.77 -13.33
CA ARG A 384 14.43 2.03 -12.74
C ARG A 384 12.91 2.15 -12.72
N ASP A 385 12.22 1.46 -13.62
CA ASP A 385 10.77 1.50 -13.78
C ASP A 385 10.09 0.28 -13.12
N LEU A 386 10.86 -0.64 -12.53
CA LEU A 386 10.36 -1.92 -12.03
C LEU A 386 9.32 -1.73 -10.90
N ASN A 387 9.53 -0.75 -10.00
CA ASN A 387 8.52 -0.40 -8.99
C ASN A 387 7.18 0.02 -9.62
N ALA A 388 7.20 0.81 -10.69
CA ALA A 388 6.00 1.24 -11.39
C ALA A 388 5.31 0.07 -12.13
N GLY A 389 6.05 -0.97 -12.51
CA GLY A 389 5.51 -2.18 -13.12
C GLY A 389 4.49 -2.91 -12.25
N PHE A 390 4.65 -2.86 -10.92
CA PHE A 390 3.70 -3.44 -9.97
C PHE A 390 2.38 -2.66 -9.83
N ALA A 391 2.31 -1.43 -10.32
CA ALA A 391 1.11 -0.60 -10.26
C ALA A 391 0.16 -0.77 -11.45
N GLN A 392 0.56 -1.54 -12.46
CA GLN A 392 -0.19 -1.70 -13.72
C GLN A 392 -0.65 -3.14 -13.91
N PRO A 393 -1.95 -3.41 -14.10
CA PRO A 393 -2.47 -4.78 -14.28
C PRO A 393 -1.83 -5.57 -15.42
N GLN A 394 -1.33 -4.87 -16.45
CA GLN A 394 -0.73 -5.50 -17.64
C GLN A 394 0.71 -5.95 -17.39
N THR A 395 1.43 -5.32 -16.48
CA THR A 395 2.85 -5.56 -16.22
C THR A 395 3.13 -6.19 -14.86
N ILE A 396 2.15 -6.26 -13.96
CA ILE A 396 2.34 -6.72 -12.58
C ILE A 396 2.98 -8.13 -12.52
N ALA A 397 2.46 -9.11 -13.27
CA ALA A 397 3.01 -10.46 -13.26
C ALA A 397 4.45 -10.51 -13.84
N LEU A 398 4.72 -9.68 -14.84
CA LEU A 398 6.05 -9.55 -15.41
C LEU A 398 7.02 -8.91 -14.40
N ALA A 399 6.58 -7.85 -13.71
CA ALA A 399 7.38 -7.18 -12.68
C ALA A 399 7.79 -8.12 -11.53
N TYR A 400 6.89 -9.00 -11.07
CA TYR A 400 7.20 -10.03 -10.07
C TYR A 400 8.33 -10.94 -10.54
N TYR A 401 8.22 -11.43 -11.76
CA TYR A 401 9.19 -12.38 -12.29
C TYR A 401 10.53 -11.72 -12.61
N GLU A 402 10.53 -10.56 -13.26
CA GLU A 402 11.75 -9.80 -13.55
C GLU A 402 12.48 -9.40 -12.25
N ALA A 403 11.77 -8.94 -11.24
CA ALA A 403 12.35 -8.65 -9.94
C ALA A 403 13.06 -9.87 -9.33
N SER A 404 12.47 -11.07 -9.48
CA SER A 404 13.09 -12.31 -8.98
C SER A 404 14.33 -12.71 -9.76
N LEU A 405 14.38 -12.43 -11.07
CA LEU A 405 15.57 -12.67 -11.89
C LEU A 405 16.71 -11.72 -11.53
N VAL A 406 16.40 -10.45 -11.25
CA VAL A 406 17.40 -9.48 -10.76
C VAL A 406 17.99 -9.95 -9.43
N VAL A 407 17.15 -10.44 -8.51
CA VAL A 407 17.61 -11.01 -7.23
C VAL A 407 18.51 -12.23 -7.46
N GLU A 408 18.09 -13.16 -8.33
CA GLU A 408 18.88 -14.34 -8.71
C GLU A 408 20.24 -13.94 -9.29
N TYR A 409 20.26 -12.99 -10.24
CA TYR A 409 21.48 -12.45 -10.83
C TYR A 409 22.43 -11.84 -9.76
N LEU A 410 21.89 -11.04 -8.82
CA LEU A 410 22.67 -10.47 -7.73
C LEU A 410 23.28 -11.54 -6.84
N VAL A 411 22.52 -12.60 -6.54
CA VAL A 411 23.04 -13.72 -5.72
C VAL A 411 24.10 -14.53 -6.48
N GLU A 412 23.90 -14.81 -7.75
CA GLU A 412 24.88 -15.56 -8.57
C GLU A 412 26.17 -14.77 -8.77
N GLY A 413 26.09 -13.46 -9.00
CA GLY A 413 27.24 -12.60 -9.25
C GLY A 413 28.01 -12.19 -7.98
N TYR A 414 27.31 -11.94 -6.88
CA TYR A 414 27.88 -11.33 -5.67
C TYR A 414 27.71 -12.17 -4.40
N GLY A 415 27.05 -13.32 -4.49
CA GLY A 415 26.77 -14.21 -3.36
C GLY A 415 25.55 -13.77 -2.52
N GLU A 416 25.02 -14.69 -1.68
CA GLU A 416 23.81 -14.45 -0.87
C GLU A 416 23.93 -13.23 0.08
N SER A 417 25.15 -12.91 0.52
CA SER A 417 25.39 -11.77 1.42
C SER A 417 24.98 -10.42 0.82
N VAL A 418 24.90 -10.30 -0.52
CA VAL A 418 24.46 -9.07 -1.18
C VAL A 418 23.05 -8.67 -0.77
N LEU A 419 22.14 -9.63 -0.62
CA LEU A 419 20.77 -9.37 -0.19
C LEU A 419 20.73 -8.86 1.25
N HIS A 420 21.56 -9.41 2.13
CA HIS A 420 21.66 -8.95 3.51
C HIS A 420 22.14 -7.51 3.61
N GLU A 421 23.16 -7.17 2.83
CA GLU A 421 23.71 -5.81 2.81
C GLU A 421 22.73 -4.80 2.17
N LEU A 422 22.03 -5.19 1.11
CA LEU A 422 20.99 -4.36 0.52
C LEU A 422 19.86 -4.06 1.52
N LEU A 423 19.33 -5.09 2.18
CA LEU A 423 18.24 -4.92 3.16
C LEU A 423 18.68 -4.02 4.32
N ARG A 424 19.92 -4.18 4.82
CA ARG A 424 20.48 -3.30 5.86
C ARG A 424 20.70 -1.88 5.36
N ALA A 425 21.18 -1.71 4.13
CA ALA A 425 21.40 -0.41 3.52
C ALA A 425 20.09 0.39 3.41
N TYR A 426 19.01 -0.26 2.98
CA TYR A 426 17.69 0.35 3.00
C TYR A 426 17.19 0.64 4.42
N GLY A 427 17.46 -0.26 5.37
CA GLY A 427 17.18 -0.05 6.79
C GLY A 427 17.86 1.19 7.37
N ASP A 428 19.07 1.50 6.88
CA ASP A 428 19.82 2.72 7.20
C ASP A 428 19.31 3.97 6.46
N GLY A 429 18.30 3.82 5.55
CA GLY A 429 17.68 4.91 4.82
C GLY A 429 18.39 5.30 3.51
N LEU A 430 19.27 4.44 2.97
CA LEU A 430 19.94 4.70 1.70
C LEU A 430 18.98 4.52 0.52
N ASP A 431 19.19 5.29 -0.54
CA ASP A 431 18.51 5.09 -1.83
C ASP A 431 19.07 3.87 -2.59
N THR A 432 18.41 3.48 -3.68
CA THR A 432 18.75 2.26 -4.42
C THR A 432 20.18 2.31 -5.01
N ASP A 433 20.59 3.42 -5.61
CA ASP A 433 21.94 3.55 -6.18
C ASP A 433 23.01 3.42 -5.08
N THR A 434 22.82 4.11 -3.96
CA THR A 434 23.76 4.07 -2.83
C THR A 434 23.78 2.68 -2.13
N ALA A 435 22.60 2.04 -2.02
CA ALA A 435 22.50 0.70 -1.45
C ALA A 435 23.22 -0.35 -2.33
N LEU A 436 23.04 -0.28 -3.64
CA LEU A 436 23.74 -1.17 -4.60
C LEU A 436 25.26 -0.94 -4.58
N VAL A 437 25.71 0.31 -4.55
CA VAL A 437 27.16 0.61 -4.43
C VAL A 437 27.72 0.03 -3.14
N ARG A 438 27.01 0.14 -2.01
CA ARG A 438 27.43 -0.43 -0.74
C ARG A 438 27.50 -1.96 -0.76
N ALA A 439 26.50 -2.61 -1.37
CA ALA A 439 26.34 -4.06 -1.31
C ALA A 439 27.14 -4.80 -2.40
N ALA A 440 27.23 -4.24 -3.60
CA ALA A 440 27.80 -4.90 -4.78
C ALA A 440 28.84 -4.04 -5.53
N ASN A 441 29.09 -2.80 -5.10
CA ASN A 441 29.99 -1.84 -5.75
C ASN A 441 29.57 -1.48 -7.20
N ILE A 442 28.28 -1.54 -7.50
CA ILE A 442 27.68 -1.11 -8.79
C ILE A 442 26.50 -0.19 -8.50
N ASN A 443 26.12 0.66 -9.46
CA ASN A 443 24.89 1.43 -9.40
C ASN A 443 23.79 0.77 -10.26
N LEU A 444 22.59 1.33 -10.23
CA LEU A 444 21.43 0.75 -10.92
C LEU A 444 21.57 0.78 -12.46
N ASP A 445 22.25 1.79 -13.01
CA ASP A 445 22.47 1.87 -14.46
C ASP A 445 23.50 0.83 -14.92
N GLU A 446 24.55 0.62 -14.14
CA GLU A 446 25.54 -0.45 -14.36
C GLU A 446 24.87 -1.82 -14.27
N LEU A 447 24.05 -2.07 -13.23
CA LEU A 447 23.29 -3.32 -13.11
C LEU A 447 22.33 -3.56 -14.30
N GLN A 448 21.77 -2.49 -14.88
CA GLN A 448 20.89 -2.60 -16.05
C GLN A 448 21.65 -2.99 -17.34
N GLU A 449 22.94 -2.62 -17.44
CA GLU A 449 23.78 -2.90 -18.62
C GLU A 449 24.37 -4.32 -18.56
N GLU A 450 24.57 -4.89 -17.37
CA GLU A 450 25.02 -6.27 -17.15
C GLU A 450 23.92 -7.29 -17.45
#